data_92f12671a123421d5e42561133c8f264
#
_entry.id   92f12671a123421d5e42561133c8f264
#
_cell.length_a   1.000
_cell.length_b   1.000
_cell.length_c   1.000
_cell.angle_alpha   90.00
_cell.angle_beta   90.00
_cell.angle_gamma   90.00
#
_symmetry.space_group_name_H-M   'P 1'
#
loop_
_entity.id
_entity.type
_entity.pdbx_description
1 polymer ?
#
loop_
_entity_poly.entity_id
_entity_poly.type
_entity_poly.pdbx_seq_one_letter_code
_entity_poly.pdbx_strand_id
1 'polypeptide(L)'
;MTKVAIVYHSTYGHTKLQAEAVLRGAKSAPDTEAAIYTAEEATAKLDELDVYDAIIFGCPTYMGSMSAGMKAFIEAAAKKWFTLAWKDKVAGAFTNSSSFSGDKVNTLVGLMINAMQHGMIYVSLGMNPGANQPEAFKTLAGPGPDAHNRVGSFIGPMSASFQVAPGEAPGPGDIQTAEIYGKRVATIAAQFARGRASS
;
A
#
# COMPACT_ATOMS: atom_id res chain seq x y z
N MET A 1 15.38 13.30 -8.97
CA MET A 1 15.18 12.27 -7.92
C MET A 1 13.71 12.18 -7.60
N THR A 2 13.14 10.98 -7.64
CA THR A 2 11.71 10.73 -7.39
C THR A 2 11.45 10.64 -5.90
N LYS A 3 10.35 11.24 -5.42
CA LYS A 3 10.00 11.22 -3.99
C LYS A 3 8.72 10.42 -3.75
N VAL A 4 8.75 9.48 -2.81
CA VAL A 4 7.63 8.61 -2.48
C VAL A 4 7.29 8.72 -0.99
N ALA A 5 6.04 9.02 -0.66
CA ALA A 5 5.53 8.97 0.70
C ALA A 5 4.76 7.66 0.92
N ILE A 6 4.95 7.03 2.07
CA ILE A 6 4.12 5.94 2.56
C ILE A 6 3.35 6.48 3.76
N VAL A 7 2.02 6.54 3.66
CA VAL A 7 1.14 6.97 4.76
C VAL A 7 0.38 5.75 5.26
N TYR A 8 0.56 5.40 6.54
CA TYR A 8 -0.07 4.21 7.08
C TYR A 8 -0.70 4.43 8.45
N HIS A 9 -1.71 3.61 8.77
CA HIS A 9 -2.22 3.44 10.12
C HIS A 9 -2.01 1.99 10.57
N SER A 10 -1.67 1.78 11.83
CA SER A 10 -1.47 0.45 12.40
C SER A 10 -1.71 0.47 13.92
N THR A 11 -2.72 -0.27 14.39
CA THR A 11 -3.03 -0.39 15.82
C THR A 11 -2.18 -1.46 16.50
N TYR A 12 -2.00 -2.62 15.84
CA TYR A 12 -1.36 -3.80 16.42
C TYR A 12 0.03 -4.11 15.86
N GLY A 13 0.57 -3.28 14.98
CA GLY A 13 1.93 -3.43 14.44
C GLY A 13 2.06 -4.20 13.13
N HIS A 14 1.14 -5.08 12.75
CA HIS A 14 1.24 -5.88 11.52
C HIS A 14 1.28 -5.02 10.24
N THR A 15 0.38 -4.04 10.13
CA THR A 15 0.38 -3.11 8.99
C THR A 15 1.64 -2.24 8.98
N LYS A 16 2.23 -1.93 10.14
CA LYS A 16 3.52 -1.24 10.23
C LYS A 16 4.63 -2.06 9.55
N LEU A 17 4.73 -3.36 9.84
CA LEU A 17 5.72 -4.24 9.19
C LEU A 17 5.54 -4.27 7.67
N GLN A 18 4.30 -4.30 7.20
CA GLN A 18 4.00 -4.21 5.77
C GLN A 18 4.39 -2.85 5.19
N ALA A 19 4.12 -1.74 5.89
CA ALA A 19 4.49 -0.38 5.48
C ALA A 19 6.02 -0.20 5.40
N GLU A 20 6.76 -0.76 6.35
CA GLU A 20 8.22 -0.78 6.33
C GLU A 20 8.78 -1.59 5.15
N ALA A 21 8.12 -2.68 4.75
CA ALA A 21 8.47 -3.42 3.55
C ALA A 21 8.23 -2.59 2.27
N VAL A 22 7.08 -1.92 2.16
CA VAL A 22 6.79 -0.99 1.05
C VAL A 22 7.86 0.11 0.98
N LEU A 23 8.27 0.67 2.13
CA LEU A 23 9.33 1.67 2.20
C LEU A 23 10.68 1.13 1.69
N ARG A 24 11.10 -0.07 2.12
CA ARG A 24 12.33 -0.69 1.63
C ARG A 24 12.28 -0.88 0.12
N GLY A 25 11.14 -1.39 -0.38
CA GLY A 25 10.93 -1.55 -1.81
C GLY A 25 11.04 -0.24 -2.59
N ALA A 26 10.37 0.83 -2.12
CA ALA A 26 10.44 2.14 -2.74
C ALA A 26 11.87 2.68 -2.77
N LYS A 27 12.61 2.57 -1.66
CA LYS A 27 14.03 2.98 -1.58
C LYS A 27 14.96 2.16 -2.48
N SER A 28 14.59 0.94 -2.87
CA SER A 28 15.39 0.12 -3.77
C SER A 28 15.26 0.51 -5.25
N ALA A 29 14.31 1.39 -5.59
CA ALA A 29 14.20 1.92 -6.95
C ALA A 29 15.30 2.98 -7.21
N PRO A 30 15.92 2.99 -8.40
CA PRO A 30 16.96 3.97 -8.73
C PRO A 30 16.47 5.41 -8.57
N ASP A 31 17.36 6.29 -8.10
CA ASP A 31 17.12 7.74 -7.93
C ASP A 31 15.83 8.06 -7.16
N THR A 32 15.54 7.29 -6.11
CA THR A 32 14.32 7.43 -5.33
C THR A 32 14.63 7.73 -3.86
N GLU A 33 14.01 8.78 -3.34
CA GLU A 33 13.86 9.03 -1.91
C GLU A 33 12.48 8.55 -1.45
N ALA A 34 12.40 7.87 -0.31
CA ALA A 34 11.13 7.48 0.25
C ALA A 34 11.08 7.77 1.76
N ALA A 35 9.95 8.27 2.21
CA ALA A 35 9.65 8.55 3.61
C ALA A 35 8.37 7.82 4.04
N ILE A 36 8.25 7.58 5.34
CA ILE A 36 7.10 6.90 5.94
C ILE A 36 6.51 7.76 7.05
N TYR A 37 5.19 7.84 7.10
CA TYR A 37 4.42 8.61 8.06
C TYR A 37 3.30 7.74 8.62
N THR A 38 3.03 7.85 9.90
CA THR A 38 1.72 7.41 10.40
C THR A 38 0.63 8.32 9.86
N ALA A 39 -0.63 7.87 9.89
CA ALA A 39 -1.77 8.67 9.46
C ALA A 39 -1.89 9.98 10.27
N GLU A 40 -1.56 9.92 11.56
CA GLU A 40 -1.55 11.04 12.48
C GLU A 40 -0.44 12.05 12.12
N GLU A 41 0.79 11.58 11.89
CA GLU A 41 1.91 12.41 11.45
C GLU A 41 1.63 13.07 10.10
N ALA A 42 1.10 12.31 9.14
CA ALA A 42 0.71 12.80 7.83
C ALA A 42 -0.40 13.86 7.90
N THR A 43 -1.34 13.70 8.84
CA THR A 43 -2.38 14.71 9.09
C THR A 43 -1.79 16.01 9.61
N ALA A 44 -0.86 15.92 10.57
CA ALA A 44 -0.19 17.10 11.13
C ALA A 44 0.73 17.80 10.11
N LYS A 45 1.25 17.06 9.13
CA LYS A 45 2.20 17.50 8.11
C LYS A 45 1.64 17.45 6.70
N LEU A 46 0.35 17.70 6.54
CA LEU A 46 -0.36 17.48 5.29
C LEU A 46 0.27 18.22 4.09
N ASP A 47 0.79 19.43 4.31
CA ASP A 47 1.45 20.24 3.28
C ASP A 47 2.80 19.65 2.84
N GLU A 48 3.48 18.90 3.71
CA GLU A 48 4.71 18.21 3.34
C GLU A 48 4.49 17.11 2.29
N LEU A 49 3.26 16.57 2.18
CA LEU A 49 2.94 15.55 1.18
C LEU A 49 2.87 16.11 -0.26
N ASP A 50 2.77 17.42 -0.43
CA ASP A 50 2.69 18.02 -1.76
C ASP A 50 3.99 17.89 -2.57
N VAL A 51 5.14 17.69 -1.91
CA VAL A 51 6.43 17.56 -2.61
C VAL A 51 6.70 16.16 -3.18
N TYR A 52 5.86 15.17 -2.83
CA TYR A 52 6.05 13.79 -3.28
C TYR A 52 5.44 13.57 -4.67
N ASP A 53 6.10 12.76 -5.49
CA ASP A 53 5.61 12.30 -6.80
C ASP A 53 4.62 11.14 -6.65
N ALA A 54 4.73 10.38 -5.56
CA ALA A 54 3.82 9.29 -5.25
C ALA A 54 3.45 9.25 -3.77
N ILE A 55 2.21 8.80 -3.47
CA ILE A 55 1.73 8.52 -2.11
C ILE A 55 1.13 7.12 -2.08
N ILE A 56 1.65 6.26 -1.19
CA ILE A 56 1.15 4.90 -0.99
C ILE A 56 0.40 4.86 0.34
N PHE A 57 -0.88 4.49 0.31
CA PHE A 57 -1.75 4.46 1.48
C PHE A 57 -1.84 3.03 2.05
N GLY A 58 -1.76 2.87 3.36
CA GLY A 58 -1.84 1.55 3.98
C GLY A 58 -2.56 1.55 5.32
N CYS A 59 -3.50 0.63 5.52
CA CYS A 59 -4.16 0.48 6.80
C CYS A 59 -4.70 -0.94 7.00
N PRO A 60 -4.99 -1.35 8.26
CA PRO A 60 -5.67 -2.60 8.49
C PRO A 60 -7.11 -2.54 8.01
N THR A 61 -7.64 -3.71 7.61
CA THR A 61 -9.07 -3.88 7.38
C THR A 61 -9.74 -4.25 8.70
N TYR A 62 -10.57 -3.36 9.20
CA TYR A 62 -11.38 -3.55 10.41
C TYR A 62 -12.86 -3.47 10.04
N MET A 63 -13.63 -4.48 10.49
CA MET A 63 -15.08 -4.55 10.22
C MET A 63 -15.43 -4.31 8.75
N GLY A 64 -14.66 -4.94 7.86
CA GLY A 64 -14.88 -4.91 6.42
C GLY A 64 -14.42 -3.66 5.68
N SER A 65 -13.73 -2.69 6.34
CA SER A 65 -13.32 -1.44 5.71
C SER A 65 -11.99 -0.92 6.27
N MET A 66 -11.55 0.24 5.77
CA MET A 66 -10.36 0.91 6.30
C MET A 66 -10.54 1.29 7.77
N SER A 67 -9.44 1.31 8.50
CA SER A 67 -9.42 1.72 9.91
C SER A 67 -9.81 3.19 10.11
N ALA A 68 -10.37 3.49 11.29
CA ALA A 68 -10.79 4.85 11.65
C ALA A 68 -9.64 5.88 11.55
N GLY A 69 -8.40 5.51 11.96
CA GLY A 69 -7.24 6.42 11.86
C GLY A 69 -6.90 6.77 10.41
N MET A 70 -6.95 5.79 9.49
CA MET A 70 -6.76 6.09 8.07
C MET A 70 -7.90 6.94 7.52
N LYS A 71 -9.15 6.67 7.92
CA LYS A 71 -10.30 7.46 7.47
C LYS A 71 -10.20 8.91 7.95
N ALA A 72 -9.76 9.14 9.17
CA ALA A 72 -9.53 10.49 9.71
C ALA A 72 -8.47 11.27 8.88
N PHE A 73 -7.36 10.61 8.51
CA PHE A 73 -6.37 11.20 7.60
C PHE A 73 -7.00 11.57 6.24
N ILE A 74 -7.76 10.66 5.63
CA ILE A 74 -8.43 10.90 4.34
C ILE A 74 -9.37 12.10 4.43
N GLU A 75 -10.14 12.22 5.50
CA GLU A 75 -11.03 13.37 5.71
C GLU A 75 -10.28 14.69 5.91
N ALA A 76 -9.18 14.66 6.64
CA ALA A 76 -8.30 15.82 6.78
C ALA A 76 -7.68 16.25 5.43
N ALA A 77 -7.37 15.27 4.57
CA ALA A 77 -6.81 15.50 3.23
C ALA A 77 -7.82 16.12 2.24
N ALA A 78 -9.11 16.25 2.60
CA ALA A 78 -10.10 16.94 1.76
C ALA A 78 -9.65 18.36 1.38
N LYS A 79 -8.84 19.03 2.21
CA LYS A 79 -8.25 20.33 1.89
C LYS A 79 -7.40 20.29 0.61
N LYS A 80 -6.68 19.18 0.38
CA LYS A 80 -5.85 18.95 -0.82
C LYS A 80 -6.71 18.62 -2.04
N TRP A 81 -7.83 17.94 -1.82
CA TRP A 81 -8.80 17.65 -2.87
C TRP A 81 -9.42 18.92 -3.46
N PHE A 82 -9.82 19.88 -2.65
CA PHE A 82 -10.41 21.16 -3.13
C PHE A 82 -9.52 21.91 -4.11
N THR A 83 -8.20 21.80 -3.96
CA THR A 83 -7.21 22.47 -4.82
C THR A 83 -6.60 21.54 -5.86
N LEU A 84 -6.99 20.26 -5.87
CA LEU A 84 -6.36 19.19 -6.68
C LEU A 84 -4.84 19.15 -6.53
N ALA A 85 -4.31 19.43 -5.33
CA ALA A 85 -2.88 19.51 -5.06
C ALA A 85 -2.14 18.17 -5.33
N TRP A 86 -2.87 17.04 -5.31
CA TRP A 86 -2.29 15.71 -5.60
C TRP A 86 -2.64 15.18 -6.99
N LYS A 87 -3.27 16.00 -7.84
CA LYS A 87 -3.57 15.61 -9.22
C LYS A 87 -2.29 15.18 -9.94
N ASP A 88 -2.42 14.11 -10.72
CA ASP A 88 -1.35 13.50 -11.52
C ASP A 88 -0.16 12.94 -10.72
N LYS A 89 -0.22 12.90 -9.38
CA LYS A 89 0.69 12.09 -8.57
C LYS A 89 0.33 10.62 -8.70
N VAL A 90 1.33 9.75 -8.51
CA VAL A 90 1.10 8.30 -8.50
C VAL A 90 0.58 7.86 -7.13
N ALA A 91 -0.38 6.92 -7.13
CA ALA A 91 -0.92 6.34 -5.89
C ALA A 91 -0.80 4.83 -5.87
N GLY A 92 -0.73 4.28 -4.67
CA GLY A 92 -0.84 2.86 -4.40
C GLY A 92 -1.55 2.61 -3.08
N ALA A 93 -1.94 1.36 -2.81
CA ALA A 93 -2.50 1.00 -1.51
C ALA A 93 -2.14 -0.42 -1.09
N PHE A 94 -2.12 -0.67 0.23
CA PHE A 94 -1.94 -1.98 0.83
C PHE A 94 -2.77 -2.12 2.11
N THR A 95 -3.07 -3.37 2.50
CA THR A 95 -3.85 -3.64 3.70
C THR A 95 -3.47 -4.96 4.36
N ASN A 96 -3.81 -5.09 5.63
CA ASN A 96 -3.67 -6.29 6.44
C ASN A 96 -4.97 -6.59 7.19
N SER A 97 -5.25 -7.85 7.47
CA SER A 97 -6.27 -8.27 8.45
C SER A 97 -5.87 -9.58 9.09
N SER A 98 -6.58 -10.00 10.15
CA SER A 98 -6.29 -11.29 10.79
C SER A 98 -6.70 -12.48 9.92
N SER A 99 -7.77 -12.38 9.14
CA SER A 99 -8.24 -13.44 8.25
C SER A 99 -7.39 -13.56 7.00
N PHE A 100 -7.37 -14.73 6.35
CA PHE A 100 -6.58 -14.97 5.15
C PHE A 100 -7.01 -14.03 3.99
N SER A 101 -8.28 -13.96 3.66
CA SER A 101 -8.81 -13.01 2.68
C SER A 101 -9.64 -11.90 3.34
N GLY A 102 -10.73 -12.22 4.01
CA GLY A 102 -11.63 -11.31 4.74
C GLY A 102 -11.77 -9.94 4.03
N ASP A 103 -12.80 -9.34 3.84
CA ASP A 103 -13.15 -8.09 3.12
C ASP A 103 -12.04 -7.05 2.80
N LYS A 104 -10.78 -7.50 2.72
CA LYS A 104 -9.61 -6.65 2.43
C LYS A 104 -9.73 -5.89 1.10
N VAL A 105 -10.39 -6.52 0.12
CA VAL A 105 -10.62 -5.86 -1.17
C VAL A 105 -11.41 -4.56 -0.99
N ASN A 106 -12.39 -4.53 -0.10
CA ASN A 106 -13.17 -3.32 0.15
C ASN A 106 -12.32 -2.17 0.69
N THR A 107 -11.36 -2.47 1.58
CA THR A 107 -10.39 -1.47 2.05
C THR A 107 -9.55 -0.91 0.90
N LEU A 108 -9.01 -1.78 0.05
CA LEU A 108 -8.20 -1.34 -1.10
C LEU A 108 -9.03 -0.53 -2.11
N VAL A 109 -10.28 -0.93 -2.37
CA VAL A 109 -11.20 -0.16 -3.23
C VAL A 109 -11.46 1.22 -2.65
N GLY A 110 -11.71 1.33 -1.34
CA GLY A 110 -11.90 2.62 -0.68
C GLY A 110 -10.68 3.54 -0.78
N LEU A 111 -9.46 3.00 -0.61
CA LEU A 111 -8.21 3.74 -0.75
C LEU A 111 -7.96 4.14 -2.22
N MET A 112 -8.26 3.26 -3.17
CA MET A 112 -8.18 3.55 -4.60
C MET A 112 -9.15 4.66 -5.01
N ILE A 113 -10.41 4.62 -4.54
CA ILE A 113 -11.40 5.67 -4.80
C ILE A 113 -10.92 7.00 -4.23
N ASN A 114 -10.35 7.01 -3.01
CA ASN A 114 -9.76 8.22 -2.44
C ASN A 114 -8.68 8.81 -3.35
N ALA A 115 -7.74 7.98 -3.83
CA ALA A 115 -6.71 8.40 -4.77
C ALA A 115 -7.31 8.98 -6.06
N MET A 116 -8.34 8.34 -6.61
CA MET A 116 -9.04 8.82 -7.82
C MET A 116 -9.77 10.14 -7.59
N GLN A 117 -10.37 10.37 -6.42
CA GLN A 117 -10.97 11.66 -6.07
C GLN A 117 -9.95 12.79 -6.10
N HIS A 118 -8.72 12.54 -5.66
CA HIS A 118 -7.60 13.49 -5.75
C HIS A 118 -7.02 13.63 -7.18
N GLY A 119 -7.54 12.92 -8.17
CA GLY A 119 -7.01 12.91 -9.55
C GLY A 119 -5.68 12.19 -9.69
N MET A 120 -5.34 11.28 -8.77
CA MET A 120 -4.09 10.52 -8.80
C MET A 120 -4.17 9.33 -9.76
N ILE A 121 -3.00 8.86 -10.20
CA ILE A 121 -2.84 7.70 -11.09
C ILE A 121 -2.56 6.46 -10.24
N TYR A 122 -3.52 5.55 -10.16
CA TYR A 122 -3.41 4.38 -9.29
C TYR A 122 -2.62 3.23 -9.94
N VAL A 123 -1.67 2.66 -9.20
CA VAL A 123 -0.82 1.54 -9.62
C VAL A 123 -1.33 0.24 -9.01
N SER A 124 -1.66 -0.73 -9.87
CA SER A 124 -2.03 -2.09 -9.49
C SER A 124 -0.82 -2.89 -8.97
N LEU A 125 -1.08 -4.03 -8.29
CA LEU A 125 -0.02 -4.90 -7.75
C LEU A 125 0.94 -5.41 -8.85
N GLY A 126 0.42 -5.76 -10.02
CA GLY A 126 1.25 -6.18 -11.17
C GLY A 126 1.98 -7.51 -10.94
N MET A 127 1.38 -8.42 -10.18
CA MET A 127 1.96 -9.71 -9.82
C MET A 127 0.87 -10.79 -9.84
N ASN A 128 1.18 -11.95 -10.44
CA ASN A 128 0.30 -13.11 -10.39
C ASN A 128 0.27 -13.72 -8.98
N PRO A 129 -0.86 -14.29 -8.55
CA PRO A 129 -0.92 -15.02 -7.30
C PRO A 129 -0.03 -16.25 -7.33
N GLY A 130 0.90 -16.37 -6.39
CA GLY A 130 1.73 -17.56 -6.21
C GLY A 130 0.93 -18.81 -5.79
N ALA A 131 -0.34 -18.59 -5.36
CA ALA A 131 -1.28 -19.64 -4.98
C ALA A 131 -1.94 -20.35 -6.17
N ASN A 132 -1.89 -19.79 -7.38
CA ASN A 132 -2.55 -20.34 -8.57
C ASN A 132 -1.75 -21.48 -9.22
N GLN A 133 -1.17 -22.36 -8.41
CA GLN A 133 -0.51 -23.55 -8.87
C GLN A 133 -1.46 -24.77 -8.71
N PRO A 134 -1.53 -25.69 -9.67
CA PRO A 134 -2.39 -26.87 -9.57
C PRO A 134 -2.19 -27.69 -8.30
N GLU A 135 -0.97 -27.69 -7.77
CA GLU A 135 -0.61 -28.38 -6.53
C GLU A 135 -1.30 -27.79 -5.29
N ALA A 136 -1.60 -26.50 -5.31
CA ALA A 136 -2.29 -25.84 -4.20
C ALA A 136 -3.71 -26.42 -3.98
N PHE A 137 -4.35 -26.93 -5.04
CA PHE A 137 -5.64 -27.60 -4.94
C PHE A 137 -5.58 -28.90 -4.10
N LYS A 138 -4.44 -29.54 -4.06
CA LYS A 138 -4.24 -30.82 -3.37
C LYS A 138 -3.83 -30.68 -1.91
N THR A 139 -3.62 -29.46 -1.42
CA THR A 139 -3.20 -29.20 -0.05
C THR A 139 -4.29 -28.46 0.72
N LEU A 140 -4.63 -28.95 1.91
CA LEU A 140 -5.58 -28.26 2.81
C LEU A 140 -5.01 -26.95 3.36
N ALA A 141 -3.69 -26.80 3.37
CA ALA A 141 -2.99 -25.64 3.91
C ALA A 141 -3.00 -24.42 2.97
N GLY A 142 -3.39 -24.60 1.70
CA GLY A 142 -3.28 -23.54 0.70
C GLY A 142 -1.83 -23.14 0.40
N PRO A 143 -1.59 -21.94 -0.16
CA PRO A 143 -0.23 -21.47 -0.43
C PRO A 143 0.51 -21.22 0.87
N GLY A 144 1.76 -21.69 0.95
CA GLY A 144 2.63 -21.51 2.11
C GLY A 144 2.91 -20.02 2.41
N PRO A 145 3.47 -19.74 3.59
CA PRO A 145 3.76 -18.37 4.05
C PRO A 145 4.78 -17.65 3.17
N ASP A 146 5.56 -18.35 2.37
CA ASP A 146 6.60 -17.81 1.49
C ASP A 146 6.06 -17.42 0.09
N ALA A 147 4.83 -17.80 -0.24
CA ALA A 147 4.27 -17.53 -1.55
C ALA A 147 3.95 -16.04 -1.74
N HIS A 148 4.47 -15.43 -2.81
CA HIS A 148 4.14 -14.06 -3.17
C HIS A 148 2.67 -13.94 -3.56
N ASN A 149 2.06 -12.81 -3.20
CA ASN A 149 0.64 -12.54 -3.47
C ASN A 149 -0.26 -13.75 -3.16
N ARG A 150 -0.01 -14.43 -2.06
CA ARG A 150 -0.72 -15.66 -1.69
C ARG A 150 -2.21 -15.46 -1.43
N VAL A 151 -2.62 -14.24 -1.11
CA VAL A 151 -4.04 -13.88 -0.92
C VAL A 151 -4.77 -13.67 -2.26
N GLY A 152 -4.04 -13.47 -3.36
CA GLY A 152 -4.61 -13.34 -4.70
C GLY A 152 -5.19 -11.95 -4.99
N SER A 153 -4.52 -10.89 -4.56
CA SER A 153 -4.94 -9.51 -4.82
C SER A 153 -4.32 -8.95 -6.11
N PHE A 154 -5.05 -8.09 -6.80
CA PHE A 154 -4.57 -7.36 -7.98
C PHE A 154 -4.55 -5.85 -7.76
N ILE A 155 -5.35 -5.31 -6.85
CA ILE A 155 -5.41 -3.87 -6.56
C ILE A 155 -4.15 -3.43 -5.83
N GLY A 156 -3.73 -4.16 -4.80
CA GLY A 156 -2.54 -3.88 -4.00
C GLY A 156 -2.23 -5.03 -3.04
N PRO A 157 -1.10 -5.03 -2.33
CA PRO A 157 -0.74 -6.08 -1.39
C PRO A 157 -1.77 -6.25 -0.28
N MET A 158 -2.14 -7.50 -0.04
CA MET A 158 -2.90 -7.93 1.13
C MET A 158 -2.03 -8.86 1.96
N SER A 159 -2.01 -8.67 3.28
CA SER A 159 -1.35 -9.59 4.20
C SER A 159 -2.30 -10.16 5.23
N ALA A 160 -1.93 -11.29 5.84
CA ALA A 160 -2.73 -11.96 6.85
C ALA A 160 -1.93 -12.13 8.14
N SER A 161 -2.52 -11.75 9.28
CA SER A 161 -1.85 -11.77 10.58
C SER A 161 -2.34 -12.85 11.55
N PHE A 162 -3.41 -13.58 11.24
CA PHE A 162 -3.89 -14.78 11.94
C PHE A 162 -4.02 -14.65 13.47
N GLN A 163 -4.13 -13.43 14.00
CA GLN A 163 -4.21 -13.15 15.45
C GLN A 163 -2.95 -13.54 16.25
N VAL A 164 -1.80 -13.66 15.58
CA VAL A 164 -0.51 -13.86 16.25
C VAL A 164 0.24 -12.53 16.38
N ALA A 165 1.35 -12.52 17.13
CA ALA A 165 2.11 -11.30 17.38
C ALA A 165 2.77 -10.73 16.09
N PRO A 166 3.01 -9.40 16.02
CA PRO A 166 3.87 -8.82 15.01
C PRO A 166 5.27 -9.47 15.05
N GLY A 167 5.76 -9.91 13.88
CA GLY A 167 7.01 -10.66 13.76
C GLY A 167 6.79 -12.15 13.51
N GLU A 168 5.69 -12.75 14.02
CA GLU A 168 5.23 -14.07 13.60
C GLU A 168 4.43 -13.98 12.28
N ALA A 169 3.66 -12.91 12.13
CA ALA A 169 2.93 -12.54 10.92
C ALA A 169 3.02 -11.02 10.69
N PRO A 170 2.87 -10.52 9.45
CA PRO A 170 2.65 -11.27 8.19
C PRO A 170 3.81 -12.17 7.81
N GLY A 171 3.51 -13.26 7.07
CA GLY A 171 4.53 -14.19 6.59
C GLY A 171 5.50 -13.59 5.57
N PRO A 172 6.64 -14.28 5.29
CA PRO A 172 7.69 -13.75 4.41
C PRO A 172 7.20 -13.39 3.02
N GLY A 173 6.31 -14.18 2.42
CA GLY A 173 5.74 -13.91 1.10
C GLY A 173 4.87 -12.65 1.07
N ASP A 174 4.11 -12.36 2.15
CA ASP A 174 3.32 -11.14 2.26
C ASP A 174 4.23 -9.91 2.36
N ILE A 175 5.32 -10.00 3.14
CA ILE A 175 6.32 -8.94 3.31
C ILE A 175 7.07 -8.68 2.00
N GLN A 176 7.52 -9.73 1.31
CA GLN A 176 8.18 -9.59 0.01
C GLN A 176 7.24 -9.03 -1.06
N THR A 177 5.96 -9.43 -1.06
CA THR A 177 4.95 -8.86 -1.96
C THR A 177 4.82 -7.35 -1.75
N ALA A 178 4.78 -6.89 -0.50
CA ALA A 178 4.72 -5.48 -0.17
C ALA A 178 5.99 -4.71 -0.61
N GLU A 179 7.16 -5.33 -0.45
CA GLU A 179 8.44 -4.75 -0.88
C GLU A 179 8.52 -4.61 -2.41
N ILE A 180 8.17 -5.67 -3.16
CA ILE A 180 8.12 -5.63 -4.62
C ILE A 180 7.13 -4.54 -5.10
N TYR A 181 5.99 -4.40 -4.42
CA TYR A 181 5.01 -3.38 -4.75
C TYR A 181 5.54 -1.96 -4.51
N GLY A 182 6.21 -1.71 -3.41
CA GLY A 182 6.85 -0.42 -3.12
C GLY A 182 7.82 -0.01 -4.23
N LYS A 183 8.68 -0.94 -4.67
CA LYS A 183 9.59 -0.73 -5.80
C LYS A 183 8.84 -0.41 -7.10
N ARG A 184 7.76 -1.16 -7.39
CA ARG A 184 6.95 -0.95 -8.58
C ARG A 184 6.34 0.44 -8.63
N VAL A 185 5.69 0.88 -7.53
CA VAL A 185 5.08 2.22 -7.45
C VAL A 185 6.14 3.31 -7.66
N ALA A 186 7.29 3.20 -7.00
CA ALA A 186 8.39 4.15 -7.14
C ALA A 186 8.93 4.19 -8.59
N THR A 187 9.10 3.04 -9.22
CA THR A 187 9.55 2.96 -10.63
C THR A 187 8.57 3.64 -11.58
N ILE A 188 7.27 3.41 -11.40
CA ILE A 188 6.22 4.05 -12.22
C ILE A 188 6.19 5.56 -11.95
N ALA A 189 6.28 5.99 -10.68
CA ALA A 189 6.37 7.41 -10.35
C ALA A 189 7.56 8.10 -11.03
N ALA A 190 8.72 7.44 -11.07
CA ALA A 190 9.90 7.95 -11.76
C ALA A 190 9.68 8.09 -13.29
N GLN A 191 8.94 7.17 -13.91
CA GLN A 191 8.59 7.25 -15.32
C GLN A 191 7.68 8.45 -15.61
N PHE A 192 6.64 8.66 -14.79
CA PHE A 192 5.73 9.80 -14.91
C PHE A 192 6.44 11.13 -14.65
N ALA A 193 7.30 11.21 -13.63
CA ALA A 193 8.05 12.42 -13.31
C ALA A 193 8.97 12.84 -14.47
N ARG A 194 9.67 11.88 -15.10
CA ARG A 194 10.50 12.13 -16.28
C ARG A 194 9.67 12.57 -17.49
N GLY A 195 8.53 11.91 -17.74
CA GLY A 195 7.64 12.28 -18.84
C GLY A 195 7.15 13.72 -18.71
N ARG A 196 6.74 14.14 -17.52
CA ARG A 196 6.32 15.53 -17.26
C ARG A 196 7.44 16.58 -17.45
N ALA A 197 8.69 16.22 -17.13
CA ALA A 197 9.82 17.11 -17.32
C ALA A 197 10.24 17.27 -18.79
N SER A 198 9.75 16.39 -19.68
CA SER A 198 10.05 16.40 -21.11
C SER A 198 8.93 17.03 -21.96
N SER A 199 7.81 17.41 -21.30
CA SER A 199 6.64 18.09 -21.91
C SER A 199 6.72 19.59 -21.71
#